data_a6670c62f88e12edc4a9f8a743bddb3f
#
_entry.id   a6670c62f88e12edc4a9f8a743bddb3f
#
_cell.length_a   1.000
_cell.length_b   1.000
_cell.length_c   1.000
_cell.angle_alpha   90.00
_cell.angle_beta   90.00
_cell.angle_gamma   90.00
#
_symmetry.space_group_name_H-M   'P 1'
#
loop_
_entity.id
_entity.type
_entity.pdbx_description
1 polymer ?
#
loop_
_entity_poly.entity_id
_entity_poly.type
_entity_poly.pdbx_seq_one_letter_code
_entity_poly.pdbx_strand_id
1 'polypeptide(L)'
;GESMVRQFLWGQRFTRKYFGYTSNCFWLPDTFGYSAAIPQIMKGCDVDYFLTTKMDWNDTNIFPYDTFYWQGIDGTKVFTHFNRTHCWPAPDDLSKHVYGKGKNGSSIKERSVTDRRLISFGYGDGGGGPQFEMIEESRRVADLNGCCKTYYTTVGDFMTDLEQRVKNPSTYAGELYLELHRGTLTNQHN
;
A
#
# COMPACT_ATOMS: atom_id res chain seq x y z
N GLY A 1 -20.92 2.18 -5.95
CA GLY A 1 -20.39 1.35 -7.06
C GLY A 1 -20.17 2.16 -8.32
N GLU A 2 -21.21 2.72 -8.91
CA GLU A 2 -21.13 3.45 -10.20
C GLU A 2 -20.10 4.59 -10.18
N SER A 3 -20.09 5.42 -9.15
CA SER A 3 -19.10 6.50 -9.04
C SER A 3 -17.67 5.98 -9.01
N MET A 4 -17.43 4.88 -8.31
CA MET A 4 -16.12 4.24 -8.22
C MET A 4 -15.69 3.70 -9.60
N VAL A 5 -16.56 3.00 -10.30
CA VAL A 5 -16.32 2.53 -11.69
C VAL A 5 -15.94 3.68 -12.59
N ARG A 6 -16.68 4.80 -12.52
CA ARG A 6 -16.37 6.01 -13.33
C ARG A 6 -15.02 6.62 -12.97
N GLN A 7 -14.64 6.66 -11.70
CA GLN A 7 -13.32 7.14 -11.29
C GLN A 7 -12.20 6.30 -11.93
N PHE A 8 -12.30 4.98 -11.90
CA PHE A 8 -11.33 4.10 -12.57
C PHE A 8 -11.30 4.34 -14.07
N LEU A 9 -12.45 4.34 -14.74
CA LEU A 9 -12.53 4.51 -16.20
C LEU A 9 -11.98 5.87 -16.66
N TRP A 10 -12.34 6.94 -15.98
CA TRP A 10 -11.83 8.27 -16.29
C TRP A 10 -10.35 8.43 -15.97
N GLY A 11 -9.88 7.87 -14.85
CA GLY A 11 -8.47 7.82 -14.49
C GLY A 11 -7.64 7.10 -15.55
N GLN A 12 -8.05 5.91 -15.98
CA GLN A 12 -7.36 5.14 -17.03
C GLN A 12 -7.36 5.86 -18.39
N ARG A 13 -8.48 6.52 -18.75
CA ARG A 13 -8.54 7.35 -19.97
C ARG A 13 -7.59 8.54 -19.90
N PHE A 14 -7.52 9.20 -18.73
CA PHE A 14 -6.64 10.34 -18.51
C PHE A 14 -5.16 9.94 -18.62
N THR A 15 -4.74 8.91 -17.91
CA THR A 15 -3.34 8.44 -17.94
C THR A 15 -2.92 8.01 -19.34
N ARG A 16 -3.80 7.31 -20.06
CA ARG A 16 -3.56 6.92 -21.45
C ARG A 16 -3.43 8.11 -22.39
N LYS A 17 -4.32 9.10 -22.24
CA LYS A 17 -4.33 10.28 -23.11
C LYS A 17 -3.13 11.20 -22.89
N TYR A 18 -2.73 11.44 -21.63
CA TYR A 18 -1.73 12.45 -21.31
C TYR A 18 -0.34 11.89 -21.02
N PHE A 19 -0.24 10.65 -20.59
CA PHE A 19 1.02 10.03 -20.20
C PHE A 19 1.38 8.77 -21.00
N GLY A 20 0.49 8.28 -21.86
CA GLY A 20 0.74 7.16 -22.75
C GLY A 20 0.77 5.79 -22.09
N TYR A 21 0.30 5.65 -20.83
CA TYR A 21 0.23 4.35 -20.14
C TYR A 21 -1.12 4.09 -19.50
N THR A 22 -1.37 2.84 -19.14
CA THR A 22 -2.53 2.41 -18.34
C THR A 22 -2.01 1.95 -16.96
N SER A 23 -2.56 2.52 -15.89
CA SER A 23 -2.16 2.14 -14.54
C SER A 23 -2.68 0.75 -14.20
N ASN A 24 -1.83 -0.10 -13.63
CA ASN A 24 -2.19 -1.41 -13.08
C ASN A 24 -2.36 -1.39 -11.55
N CYS A 25 -2.18 -0.23 -10.92
CA CYS A 25 -2.21 -0.06 -9.47
C CYS A 25 -3.31 0.88 -9.03
N PHE A 26 -4.02 0.51 -7.97
CA PHE A 26 -4.91 1.35 -7.20
C PHE A 26 -4.30 1.61 -5.84
N TRP A 27 -3.80 2.82 -5.63
CA TRP A 27 -3.12 3.22 -4.42
C TRP A 27 -3.91 4.29 -3.68
N LEU A 28 -4.52 3.91 -2.55
CA LEU A 28 -5.21 4.79 -1.62
C LEU A 28 -4.48 4.76 -0.27
N PRO A 29 -3.47 5.60 -0.07
CA PRO A 29 -2.65 5.52 1.14
C PRO A 29 -3.40 5.93 2.41
N ASP A 30 -4.41 6.79 2.31
CA ASP A 30 -4.99 7.49 3.46
C ASP A 30 -6.52 7.38 3.55
N THR A 31 -7.13 6.32 3.04
CA THR A 31 -8.56 6.06 3.17
C THR A 31 -8.83 5.15 4.39
N PHE A 32 -9.91 5.44 5.11
CA PHE A 32 -10.20 4.83 6.42
C PHE A 32 -11.10 3.61 6.31
N GLY A 33 -10.66 2.64 5.55
CA GLY A 33 -11.36 1.39 5.26
C GLY A 33 -11.75 1.25 3.78
N TYR A 34 -12.01 0.03 3.33
CA TYR A 34 -12.20 -0.29 1.92
C TYR A 34 -13.27 -1.35 1.74
N SER A 35 -14.29 -1.03 0.94
CA SER A 35 -15.41 -1.91 0.64
C SER A 35 -14.95 -3.20 -0.06
N ALA A 36 -15.53 -4.34 0.31
CA ALA A 36 -15.30 -5.62 -0.34
C ALA A 36 -15.76 -5.70 -1.82
N ALA A 37 -16.42 -4.66 -2.34
CA ALA A 37 -16.75 -4.56 -3.76
C ALA A 37 -15.58 -4.02 -4.61
N ILE A 38 -14.53 -3.47 -4.00
CA ILE A 38 -13.40 -2.87 -4.71
C ILE A 38 -12.64 -3.87 -5.58
N PRO A 39 -12.30 -5.08 -5.14
CA PRO A 39 -11.59 -6.05 -5.99
C PRO A 39 -12.30 -6.33 -7.32
N GLN A 40 -13.62 -6.50 -7.32
CA GLN A 40 -14.42 -6.69 -8.52
C GLN A 40 -14.34 -5.50 -9.46
N ILE A 41 -14.47 -4.29 -8.92
CA ILE A 41 -14.40 -3.04 -9.68
C ILE A 41 -13.01 -2.86 -10.30
N MET A 42 -11.95 -3.10 -9.53
CA MET A 42 -10.58 -3.01 -10.01
C MET A 42 -10.34 -3.94 -11.20
N LYS A 43 -10.67 -5.22 -11.05
CA LYS A 43 -10.48 -6.21 -12.13
C LYS A 43 -11.31 -5.90 -13.37
N GLY A 44 -12.54 -5.39 -13.19
CA GLY A 44 -13.38 -4.91 -14.29
C GLY A 44 -12.82 -3.68 -15.02
N CYS A 45 -11.85 -3.00 -14.44
CA CYS A 45 -11.19 -1.81 -14.99
C CYS A 45 -9.68 -2.04 -15.31
N ASP A 46 -9.24 -3.30 -15.43
CA ASP A 46 -7.87 -3.70 -15.75
C ASP A 46 -6.83 -3.20 -14.71
N VAL A 47 -7.20 -3.19 -13.42
CA VAL A 47 -6.33 -2.83 -12.31
C VAL A 47 -6.09 -4.06 -11.44
N ASP A 48 -4.84 -4.49 -11.33
CA ASP A 48 -4.45 -5.76 -10.72
C ASP A 48 -3.99 -5.63 -9.27
N TYR A 49 -3.44 -4.47 -8.90
CA TYR A 49 -2.71 -4.27 -7.64
C TYR A 49 -3.38 -3.23 -6.75
N PHE A 50 -3.53 -3.59 -5.48
CA PHE A 50 -4.05 -2.68 -4.45
C PHE A 50 -2.99 -2.34 -3.41
N LEU A 51 -2.87 -1.05 -3.07
CA LEU A 51 -1.95 -0.57 -2.04
C LEU A 51 -2.64 0.40 -1.09
N THR A 52 -2.28 0.28 0.19
CA THR A 52 -2.68 1.23 1.24
C THR A 52 -1.70 1.21 2.42
N THR A 53 -1.80 2.22 3.28
CA THR A 53 -1.04 2.30 4.55
C THR A 53 -1.96 2.17 5.77
N LYS A 54 -3.22 2.59 5.67
CA LYS A 54 -4.10 2.82 6.84
C LYS A 54 -4.49 1.57 7.62
N MET A 55 -4.43 0.37 7.05
CA MET A 55 -4.81 -0.85 7.75
C MET A 55 -3.87 -1.22 8.92
N ASP A 56 -2.73 -0.54 9.05
CA ASP A 56 -1.84 -0.66 10.20
C ASP A 56 -2.20 0.28 11.36
N TRP A 57 -3.24 1.09 11.21
CA TRP A 57 -3.69 2.08 12.21
C TRP A 57 -4.85 1.56 13.08
N ASN A 58 -5.22 0.31 12.97
CA ASN A 58 -6.24 -0.30 13.82
C ASN A 58 -5.90 -0.11 15.31
N ASP A 59 -6.90 0.30 16.10
CA ASP A 59 -6.74 0.58 17.52
C ASP A 59 -6.86 -0.69 18.40
N THR A 60 -7.55 -1.71 17.92
CA THR A 60 -7.87 -2.93 18.69
C THR A 60 -7.18 -4.16 18.12
N ASN A 61 -7.42 -4.49 16.86
CA ASN A 61 -6.90 -5.69 16.21
C ASN A 61 -5.78 -5.36 15.23
N ILE A 62 -4.68 -6.10 15.31
CA ILE A 62 -3.61 -5.99 14.30
C ILE A 62 -4.05 -6.78 13.07
N PHE A 63 -4.12 -6.11 11.91
CA PHE A 63 -4.38 -6.81 10.65
C PHE A 63 -3.24 -7.81 10.38
N PRO A 64 -3.54 -9.10 10.08
CA PRO A 64 -2.52 -10.14 10.15
C PRO A 64 -1.53 -10.15 8.98
N TYR A 65 -1.84 -9.51 7.85
CA TYR A 65 -1.08 -9.59 6.62
C TYR A 65 -0.56 -8.23 6.17
N ASP A 66 0.58 -8.22 5.46
CA ASP A 66 1.09 -7.06 4.71
C ASP A 66 1.01 -7.30 3.20
N THR A 67 1.16 -8.56 2.77
CA THR A 67 1.21 -8.96 1.36
C THR A 67 0.36 -10.21 1.19
N PHE A 68 -0.77 -10.08 0.48
CA PHE A 68 -1.79 -11.10 0.41
C PHE A 68 -2.70 -10.91 -0.81
N TYR A 69 -3.56 -11.89 -1.10
CA TYR A 69 -4.67 -11.70 -2.02
C TYR A 69 -5.91 -11.21 -1.27
N TRP A 70 -6.40 -10.05 -1.65
CA TRP A 70 -7.68 -9.53 -1.16
C TRP A 70 -8.82 -10.04 -2.05
N GLN A 71 -9.76 -10.75 -1.43
CA GLN A 71 -10.91 -11.33 -2.13
C GLN A 71 -12.17 -10.51 -1.83
N GLY A 72 -12.81 -10.05 -2.89
CA GLY A 72 -14.07 -9.31 -2.84
C GLY A 72 -15.30 -10.20 -2.65
N ILE A 73 -16.46 -9.54 -2.61
CA ILE A 73 -17.78 -10.19 -2.38
C ILE A 73 -18.19 -11.19 -3.46
N ASP A 74 -17.66 -11.04 -4.66
CA ASP A 74 -17.93 -11.91 -5.82
C ASP A 74 -16.87 -13.03 -6.01
N GLY A 75 -15.90 -13.10 -5.10
CA GLY A 75 -14.78 -14.02 -5.18
C GLY A 75 -13.57 -13.54 -5.99
N THR A 76 -13.68 -12.40 -6.65
CA THR A 76 -12.55 -11.76 -7.36
C THR A 76 -11.40 -11.46 -6.41
N LYS A 77 -10.16 -11.76 -6.83
CA LYS A 77 -8.96 -11.53 -6.04
C LYS A 77 -8.07 -10.49 -6.71
N VAL A 78 -7.50 -9.59 -5.89
CA VAL A 78 -6.45 -8.64 -6.28
C VAL A 78 -5.24 -8.80 -5.38
N PHE A 79 -4.05 -8.70 -5.95
CA PHE A 79 -2.82 -8.75 -5.17
C PHE A 79 -2.63 -7.44 -4.40
N THR A 80 -2.41 -7.53 -3.10
CA THR A 80 -2.46 -6.41 -2.16
C THR A 80 -1.17 -6.30 -1.37
N HIS A 81 -0.68 -5.07 -1.19
CA HIS A 81 0.46 -4.77 -0.35
C HIS A 81 0.19 -3.55 0.54
N PHE A 82 0.47 -3.67 1.83
CA PHE A 82 0.43 -2.55 2.76
C PHE A 82 1.81 -1.90 2.84
N ASN A 83 1.98 -0.81 2.11
CA ASN A 83 3.22 -0.05 2.09
C ASN A 83 3.36 0.83 3.35
N ARG A 84 4.54 1.37 3.57
CA ARG A 84 4.78 2.38 4.60
C ARG A 84 4.91 3.77 3.98
N THR A 85 4.40 4.77 4.69
CA THR A 85 4.48 6.18 4.34
C THR A 85 5.02 6.99 5.52
N HIS A 86 5.36 8.24 5.30
CA HIS A 86 5.89 9.16 6.32
C HIS A 86 7.20 8.66 6.98
N CYS A 87 7.96 7.81 6.26
CA CYS A 87 9.20 7.26 6.76
C CYS A 87 10.35 8.22 6.50
N TRP A 88 11.35 8.17 7.38
CA TRP A 88 12.66 8.76 7.09
C TRP A 88 13.57 7.66 6.53
N PRO A 89 14.31 7.90 5.45
CA PRO A 89 15.16 6.86 4.85
C PRO A 89 16.49 6.70 5.60
N ALA A 90 16.44 6.68 6.93
CA ALA A 90 17.57 6.45 7.82
C ALA A 90 17.69 4.97 8.22
N PRO A 91 18.89 4.48 8.60
CA PRO A 91 19.11 3.08 8.97
C PRO A 91 18.16 2.56 10.03
N ASP A 92 17.94 3.36 11.08
CA ASP A 92 17.07 2.97 12.21
C ASP A 92 15.61 2.84 11.79
N ASP A 93 15.10 3.80 11.01
CA ASP A 93 13.71 3.79 10.56
C ASP A 93 13.46 2.68 9.54
N LEU A 94 14.37 2.49 8.58
CA LEU A 94 14.31 1.40 7.62
C LEU A 94 14.36 0.03 8.33
N SER A 95 15.27 -0.14 9.28
CA SER A 95 15.41 -1.39 10.05
C SER A 95 14.16 -1.67 10.89
N LYS A 96 13.56 -0.65 11.49
CA LYS A 96 12.29 -0.76 12.22
C LYS A 96 11.15 -1.26 11.34
N HIS A 97 11.04 -0.75 10.12
CA HIS A 97 9.97 -1.15 9.20
C HIS A 97 10.17 -2.53 8.58
N VAL A 98 11.38 -3.03 8.54
CA VAL A 98 11.69 -4.37 8.00
C VAL A 98 11.81 -5.40 9.12
N TYR A 99 12.54 -5.10 10.19
CA TYR A 99 12.92 -6.07 11.24
C TYR A 99 12.30 -5.79 12.60
N GLY A 100 11.84 -4.57 12.85
CA GLY A 100 11.42 -4.11 14.17
C GLY A 100 10.16 -4.78 14.69
N LYS A 101 10.09 -4.92 16.01
CA LYS A 101 8.87 -5.26 16.75
C LYS A 101 8.19 -3.93 17.13
N GLY A 102 7.46 -3.34 16.21
CA GLY A 102 6.72 -2.11 16.49
C GLY A 102 5.33 -2.38 17.07
N LYS A 103 4.79 -1.42 17.81
CA LYS A 103 3.34 -1.31 18.02
C LYS A 103 2.68 -1.23 16.64
N ASN A 104 1.51 -1.83 16.48
CA ASN A 104 0.72 -1.81 15.24
C ASN A 104 1.43 -2.46 14.02
N GLY A 105 2.26 -3.48 14.24
CA GLY A 105 2.83 -4.28 13.16
C GLY A 105 3.71 -3.51 12.19
N SER A 106 4.59 -2.64 12.69
CA SER A 106 5.51 -1.86 11.88
C SER A 106 6.51 -2.70 11.07
N SER A 107 6.82 -3.93 11.50
CA SER A 107 7.66 -4.87 10.74
C SER A 107 6.88 -5.67 9.69
N ILE A 108 7.58 -6.37 8.80
CA ILE A 108 6.95 -7.34 7.88
C ILE A 108 6.35 -8.47 8.72
N LYS A 109 5.03 -8.69 8.58
CA LYS A 109 4.25 -9.64 9.40
C LYS A 109 4.50 -11.08 9.01
N GLU A 110 4.51 -11.38 7.71
CA GLU A 110 4.68 -12.73 7.17
C GLU A 110 5.99 -12.85 6.38
N ARG A 111 7.11 -12.99 7.08
CA ARG A 111 8.44 -13.13 6.45
C ARG A 111 8.61 -14.41 5.62
N SER A 112 7.78 -15.42 5.87
CA SER A 112 7.72 -16.62 5.03
C SER A 112 7.11 -16.34 3.66
N VAL A 113 6.30 -15.32 3.54
CA VAL A 113 5.68 -14.88 2.28
C VAL A 113 6.62 -13.99 1.49
N THR A 114 7.18 -12.96 2.16
CA THR A 114 8.13 -12.03 1.54
C THR A 114 9.05 -11.38 2.56
N ASP A 115 10.24 -10.99 2.13
CA ASP A 115 11.19 -10.16 2.88
C ASP A 115 11.23 -8.70 2.36
N ARG A 116 10.32 -8.34 1.45
CA ARG A 116 10.29 -7.06 0.76
C ARG A 116 9.15 -6.18 1.22
N ARG A 117 9.39 -4.88 1.25
CA ARG A 117 8.39 -3.87 1.57
C ARG A 117 8.60 -2.61 0.77
N LEU A 118 7.50 -2.05 0.27
CA LEU A 118 7.50 -0.71 -0.31
C LEU A 118 7.45 0.34 0.81
N ILE A 119 8.36 1.29 0.74
CA ILE A 119 8.46 2.41 1.68
C ILE A 119 8.45 3.70 0.90
N SER A 120 7.48 4.56 1.20
CA SER A 120 7.41 5.92 0.66
C SER A 120 7.93 6.89 1.73
N PHE A 121 8.96 7.66 1.39
CA PHE A 121 9.52 8.64 2.31
C PHE A 121 9.21 10.08 1.87
N GLY A 122 9.19 10.97 2.83
CA GLY A 122 8.83 12.36 2.67
C GLY A 122 7.77 12.80 3.65
N TYR A 123 7.58 14.10 3.81
CA TYR A 123 6.51 14.65 4.64
C TYR A 123 5.15 14.49 3.97
N GLY A 124 4.16 14.01 4.74
CA GLY A 124 2.76 13.90 4.34
C GLY A 124 1.87 14.88 5.09
N ASP A 125 0.55 14.60 5.10
CA ASP A 125 -0.48 15.36 5.83
C ASP A 125 -0.48 16.87 5.55
N GLY A 126 -0.54 17.28 4.31
CA GLY A 126 -0.61 18.70 3.95
C GLY A 126 0.26 19.10 2.78
N GLY A 127 0.60 18.18 1.93
CA GLY A 127 1.29 18.47 0.66
C GLY A 127 2.79 18.68 0.81
N GLY A 128 3.40 18.01 1.77
CA GLY A 128 4.85 17.90 1.87
C GLY A 128 5.43 17.01 0.79
N GLY A 129 6.62 16.49 1.04
CA GLY A 129 7.34 15.60 0.14
C GLY A 129 8.75 15.35 0.65
N PRO A 130 9.60 14.66 -0.10
CA PRO A 130 10.98 14.44 0.29
C PRO A 130 11.77 15.75 0.25
N GLN A 131 12.60 15.96 1.28
CA GLN A 131 13.59 17.03 1.31
C GLN A 131 14.94 16.56 0.77
N PHE A 132 15.84 17.50 0.51
CA PHE A 132 17.16 17.19 -0.01
C PHE A 132 17.92 16.19 0.88
N GLU A 133 17.87 16.38 2.19
CA GLU A 133 18.53 15.52 3.17
C GLU A 133 18.02 14.08 3.12
N MET A 134 16.71 13.90 2.96
CA MET A 134 16.10 12.57 2.81
C MET A 134 16.58 11.86 1.54
N ILE A 135 16.70 12.60 0.44
CA ILE A 135 17.18 12.06 -0.83
C ILE A 135 18.65 11.65 -0.71
N GLU A 136 19.48 12.48 -0.10
CA GLU A 136 20.90 12.17 0.13
C GLU A 136 21.07 10.98 1.07
N GLU A 137 20.31 10.93 2.15
CA GLU A 137 20.36 9.84 3.10
C GLU A 137 19.92 8.51 2.46
N SER A 138 18.84 8.51 1.68
CA SER A 138 18.35 7.32 0.96
C SER A 138 19.39 6.74 0.01
N ARG A 139 20.21 7.60 -0.63
CA ARG A 139 21.32 7.16 -1.49
C ARG A 139 22.46 6.54 -0.69
N ARG A 140 22.77 7.11 0.47
CA ARG A 140 23.88 6.64 1.33
C ARG A 140 23.57 5.32 2.01
N VAL A 141 22.31 5.06 2.36
CA VAL A 141 21.88 3.82 3.03
C VAL A 141 21.57 2.68 2.04
N ALA A 142 21.59 2.93 0.74
CA ALA A 142 21.13 1.98 -0.28
C ALA A 142 21.78 0.59 -0.17
N ASP A 143 23.04 0.51 0.20
CA ASP A 143 23.81 -0.74 0.39
C ASP A 143 24.72 -0.61 1.62
N LEU A 144 24.19 -0.07 2.71
CA LEU A 144 24.93 0.12 3.96
C LEU A 144 25.02 -1.19 4.73
N ASN A 145 26.24 -1.55 5.17
CA ASN A 145 26.45 -2.74 5.98
C ASN A 145 25.68 -2.67 7.31
N GLY A 146 24.93 -3.73 7.63
CA GLY A 146 24.06 -3.79 8.83
C GLY A 146 22.68 -3.18 8.64
N CYS A 147 22.36 -2.62 7.47
CA CYS A 147 21.04 -2.11 7.10
C CYS A 147 20.37 -3.01 6.05
N CYS A 148 19.05 -2.88 5.88
CA CYS A 148 18.37 -3.50 4.75
C CYS A 148 18.79 -2.81 3.45
N LYS A 149 19.00 -3.61 2.39
CA LYS A 149 19.31 -3.08 1.06
C LYS A 149 18.08 -2.40 0.46
N THR A 150 18.27 -1.20 -0.08
CA THR A 150 17.18 -0.41 -0.67
C THR A 150 17.50 -0.01 -2.12
N TYR A 151 16.45 0.20 -2.91
CA TYR A 151 16.54 0.72 -4.27
C TYR A 151 15.28 1.49 -4.63
N TYR A 152 15.40 2.44 -5.53
CA TYR A 152 14.25 3.16 -6.06
C TYR A 152 13.49 2.31 -7.08
N THR A 153 12.17 2.42 -7.06
CA THR A 153 11.28 1.72 -7.99
C THR A 153 10.00 2.51 -8.21
N THR A 154 9.27 2.18 -9.26
CA THR A 154 7.87 2.59 -9.39
C THR A 154 6.96 1.65 -8.62
N VAL A 155 5.75 2.10 -8.28
CA VAL A 155 4.75 1.25 -7.59
C VAL A 155 4.40 0.03 -8.44
N GLY A 156 4.19 0.23 -9.76
CA GLY A 156 3.84 -0.84 -10.68
C GLY A 156 4.92 -1.91 -10.82
N ASP A 157 6.17 -1.48 -10.96
CA ASP A 157 7.31 -2.41 -11.06
C ASP A 157 7.53 -3.18 -9.76
N PHE A 158 7.40 -2.49 -8.62
CA PHE A 158 7.48 -3.14 -7.31
C PHE A 158 6.42 -4.23 -7.16
N MET A 159 5.15 -3.93 -7.45
CA MET A 159 4.05 -4.88 -7.29
C MET A 159 4.18 -6.08 -8.23
N THR A 160 4.60 -5.84 -9.46
CA THR A 160 4.84 -6.91 -10.44
C THR A 160 6.00 -7.83 -10.00
N ASP A 161 7.13 -7.26 -9.56
CA ASP A 161 8.25 -8.05 -9.05
C ASP A 161 7.90 -8.78 -7.74
N LEU A 162 7.14 -8.13 -6.85
CA LEU A 162 6.71 -8.71 -5.59
C LEU A 162 5.82 -9.94 -5.82
N GLU A 163 4.80 -9.84 -6.67
CA GLU A 163 3.87 -10.94 -6.96
C GLU A 163 4.59 -12.17 -7.53
N GLN A 164 5.62 -11.97 -8.35
CA GLN A 164 6.42 -13.07 -8.90
C GLN A 164 7.30 -13.77 -7.87
N ARG A 165 7.61 -13.12 -6.75
CA ARG A 165 8.57 -13.62 -5.74
C ARG A 165 7.93 -14.12 -4.47
N VAL A 166 6.70 -13.71 -4.16
CA VAL A 166 6.00 -14.15 -2.95
C VAL A 166 5.75 -15.65 -2.97
N LYS A 167 5.81 -16.25 -1.79
CA LYS A 167 5.60 -17.68 -1.59
C LYS A 167 4.31 -17.91 -0.82
N ASN A 168 3.33 -18.55 -1.48
CA ASN A 168 2.07 -18.94 -0.85
C ASN A 168 1.39 -17.81 -0.06
N PRO A 169 1.10 -16.66 -0.67
CA PRO A 169 0.46 -15.56 0.02
C PRO A 169 -0.94 -15.96 0.49
N SER A 170 -1.30 -15.52 1.69
CA SER A 170 -2.62 -15.74 2.28
C SER A 170 -3.71 -15.06 1.44
N THR A 171 -4.96 -15.47 1.65
CA THR A 171 -6.14 -14.78 1.09
C THR A 171 -6.99 -14.23 2.23
N TYR A 172 -7.30 -12.95 2.19
CA TYR A 172 -8.27 -12.30 3.08
C TYR A 172 -9.55 -11.99 2.29
N ALA A 173 -10.70 -12.48 2.76
CA ALA A 173 -11.99 -12.25 2.12
C ALA A 173 -12.84 -11.28 2.93
N GLY A 174 -13.46 -10.31 2.25
CA GLY A 174 -14.34 -9.32 2.87
C GLY A 174 -13.82 -7.89 2.77
N GLU A 175 -14.43 -6.98 3.56
CA GLU A 175 -13.97 -5.58 3.61
C GLU A 175 -12.68 -5.43 4.41
N LEU A 176 -11.88 -4.46 4.04
CA LEU A 176 -10.74 -4.02 4.84
C LEU A 176 -11.25 -2.92 5.79
N TYR A 177 -11.71 -3.33 6.98
CA TYR A 177 -12.28 -2.44 7.98
C TYR A 177 -11.18 -1.78 8.82
N LEU A 178 -11.19 -0.45 8.89
CA LEU A 178 -10.30 0.29 9.78
C LEU A 178 -10.99 0.53 11.13
N GLU A 179 -10.37 0.07 12.20
CA GLU A 179 -10.85 0.22 13.59
C GLU A 179 -10.41 1.57 14.20
N LEU A 180 -10.48 2.64 13.40
CA LEU A 180 -10.13 3.99 13.79
C LEU A 180 -10.96 4.98 12.93
N HIS A 181 -11.22 6.19 13.43
CA HIS A 181 -11.97 7.21 12.70
C HIS A 181 -13.32 6.74 12.14
N ARG A 182 -14.04 5.92 12.88
CA ARG A 182 -15.26 5.21 12.44
C ARG A 182 -16.37 6.12 11.93
N GLY A 183 -16.43 7.36 12.42
CA GLY A 183 -17.42 8.36 12.02
C GLY A 183 -17.19 9.01 10.65
N THR A 184 -16.01 8.85 10.05
CA THR A 184 -15.65 9.53 8.80
C THR A 184 -16.43 9.07 7.57
N LEU A 185 -17.02 7.87 7.63
CA LEU A 185 -17.82 7.30 6.55
C LEU A 185 -19.31 7.63 6.67
N THR A 186 -19.70 8.46 7.65
CA THR A 186 -21.06 8.89 7.86
C THR A 186 -21.27 10.33 7.43
N ASN A 187 -22.38 10.60 6.75
CA ASN A 187 -22.84 11.96 6.45
C ASN A 187 -23.63 12.48 7.65
N GLN A 188 -22.98 13.27 8.48
CA GLN A 188 -23.64 13.99 9.57
C GLN A 188 -23.62 15.48 9.24
N HIS A 189 -24.60 15.93 8.49
CA HIS A 189 -24.82 17.35 8.21
C HIS A 189 -25.77 17.90 9.26
N ASN A 190 -25.27 18.76 10.13
CA ASN A 190 -26.09 19.58 11.02
C ASN A 190 -26.37 20.92 10.36
#